data_6712927e4ce44546a98f9c1e4ffc101e
#
_entry.id   6712927e4ce44546a98f9c1e4ffc101e
#
_cell.length_a   1.000
_cell.length_b   1.000
_cell.length_c   1.000
_cell.angle_alpha   90.00
_cell.angle_beta   90.00
_cell.angle_gamma   90.00
#
_symmetry.space_group_name_H-M   'P 1'
#
loop_
_entity.id
_entity.type
_entity.pdbx_description
1 polymer ?
#
loop_
_entity_poly.entity_id
_entity_poly.type
_entity_poly.pdbx_seq_one_letter_code
_entity_poly.pdbx_strand_id
1 'polypeptide(L)'
;RVLVIAQGEKAREAEQAGADFVGTEYIAKIKENWLDFDVLIATPDQMGQLGALGRVLGPRGLMPNPKAGTVTFDVTRAVKEVKAGKIEFRVDKSGNVHAAIGKVSFSAESLETNFTAFIDQIVRAKPAAALCQA
;
A
#
# COMPACT_ATOMS: atom_id res chain seq x y z
N ARG A 1 6.27 3.72 -7.43
CA ARG A 1 5.20 4.30 -8.28
C ARG A 1 3.86 4.14 -7.61
N VAL A 2 3.09 5.22 -7.53
CA VAL A 2 1.79 5.25 -6.83
C VAL A 2 0.68 5.43 -7.85
N LEU A 3 -0.23 4.47 -7.88
CA LEU A 3 -1.46 4.55 -8.66
C LEU A 3 -2.61 4.92 -7.73
N VAL A 4 -3.39 5.94 -8.12
CA VAL A 4 -4.58 6.36 -7.38
C VAL A 4 -5.83 6.17 -8.24
N ILE A 5 -6.78 5.41 -7.73
CA ILE A 5 -8.08 5.24 -8.37
C ILE A 5 -9.10 6.10 -7.63
N ALA A 6 -9.41 7.24 -8.23
CA ALA A 6 -10.37 8.21 -7.73
C ALA A 6 -11.10 8.89 -8.88
N GLN A 7 -12.25 9.50 -8.60
CA GLN A 7 -13.06 10.25 -9.55
C GLN A 7 -13.15 11.72 -9.19
N GLY A 8 -13.34 12.57 -10.20
CA GLY A 8 -13.66 14.00 -10.04
C GLY A 8 -12.55 14.76 -9.31
N GLU A 9 -12.93 15.50 -8.28
CA GLU A 9 -12.02 16.34 -7.50
C GLU A 9 -10.93 15.54 -6.79
N LYS A 10 -11.24 14.33 -6.32
CA LYS A 10 -10.28 13.44 -5.66
C LYS A 10 -9.15 13.00 -6.58
N ALA A 11 -9.43 12.86 -7.87
CA ALA A 11 -8.39 12.58 -8.85
C ALA A 11 -7.41 13.76 -8.97
N ARG A 12 -7.93 15.00 -9.01
CA ARG A 12 -7.09 16.22 -9.04
C ARG A 12 -6.26 16.38 -7.76
N GLU A 13 -6.86 16.12 -6.60
CA GLU A 13 -6.13 16.13 -5.32
C GLU A 13 -4.97 15.12 -5.32
N ALA A 14 -5.18 13.93 -5.88
CA ALA A 14 -4.14 12.92 -6.00
C ALA A 14 -3.01 13.34 -6.94
N GLU A 15 -3.31 13.97 -8.06
CA GLU A 15 -2.30 14.52 -8.98
C GLU A 15 -1.48 15.62 -8.30
N GLN A 16 -2.13 16.54 -7.59
CA GLN A 16 -1.46 17.59 -6.83
C GLN A 16 -0.60 17.05 -5.69
N ALA A 17 -1.00 15.93 -5.09
CA ALA A 17 -0.20 15.24 -4.09
C ALA A 17 1.03 14.53 -4.67
N GLY A 18 1.11 14.42 -6.00
CA GLY A 18 2.24 13.86 -6.70
C GLY A 18 2.10 12.37 -7.02
N ALA A 19 0.88 11.83 -7.15
CA ALA A 19 0.68 10.47 -7.64
C ALA A 19 1.23 10.33 -9.06
N ASP A 20 1.81 9.16 -9.36
CA ASP A 20 2.41 8.90 -10.67
C ASP A 20 1.35 8.60 -11.72
N PHE A 21 0.27 7.96 -11.30
CA PHE A 21 -0.87 7.61 -12.14
C PHE A 21 -2.16 7.87 -11.38
N VAL A 22 -3.12 8.53 -12.03
CA VAL A 22 -4.43 8.85 -11.44
C VAL A 22 -5.53 8.63 -12.45
N GLY A 23 -6.61 7.99 -12.03
CA GLY A 23 -7.81 7.82 -12.85
C GLY A 23 -8.45 6.44 -12.76
N THR A 24 -9.72 6.39 -13.12
CA THR A 24 -10.49 5.13 -13.18
C THR A 24 -10.21 4.30 -14.43
N GLU A 25 -9.61 4.89 -15.45
CA GLU A 25 -9.20 4.21 -16.69
C GLU A 25 -8.17 3.11 -16.45
N TYR A 26 -7.36 3.26 -15.38
CA TYR A 26 -6.38 2.25 -14.99
C TYR A 26 -7.00 0.95 -14.49
N ILE A 27 -8.29 0.96 -14.10
CA ILE A 27 -9.05 -0.26 -13.78
C ILE A 27 -9.09 -1.21 -14.98
N ALA A 28 -9.30 -0.66 -16.19
CA ALA A 28 -9.29 -1.45 -17.42
C ALA A 28 -7.88 -2.00 -17.72
N LYS A 29 -6.85 -1.17 -17.55
CA LYS A 29 -5.44 -1.58 -17.75
C LYS A 29 -5.01 -2.68 -16.77
N ILE A 30 -5.46 -2.61 -15.52
CA ILE A 30 -5.20 -3.67 -14.52
C ILE A 30 -5.86 -4.99 -14.94
N LYS A 31 -7.04 -4.97 -15.55
CA LYS A 31 -7.68 -6.17 -16.12
C LYS A 31 -6.83 -6.81 -17.21
N GLU A 32 -6.07 -6.01 -17.96
CA GLU A 32 -5.13 -6.44 -18.99
C GLU A 32 -3.75 -6.85 -18.41
N ASN A 33 -3.66 -7.02 -17.07
CA ASN A 33 -2.42 -7.32 -16.34
C ASN A 33 -1.36 -6.21 -16.38
N TRP A 34 -1.74 -4.96 -16.64
CA TRP A 34 -0.83 -3.84 -16.45
C TRP A 34 -0.67 -3.55 -14.94
N LEU A 35 0.51 -3.80 -14.41
CA LEU A 35 0.82 -3.71 -12.98
C LEU A 35 2.14 -2.94 -12.75
N ASP A 36 2.34 -1.86 -13.50
CA ASP A 36 3.55 -1.02 -13.41
C ASP A 36 3.47 0.01 -12.27
N PHE A 37 2.98 -0.43 -11.12
CA PHE A 37 2.90 0.36 -9.89
C PHE A 37 3.25 -0.48 -8.67
N ASP A 38 3.73 0.18 -7.62
CA ASP A 38 4.15 -0.48 -6.37
C ASP A 38 3.03 -0.44 -5.32
N VAL A 39 2.24 0.64 -5.31
CA VAL A 39 1.14 0.84 -4.35
C VAL A 39 -0.10 1.34 -5.06
N LEU A 40 -1.24 0.75 -4.73
CA LEU A 40 -2.56 1.14 -5.19
C LEU A 40 -3.34 1.82 -4.06
N ILE A 41 -3.70 3.08 -4.28
CA ILE A 41 -4.60 3.82 -3.39
C ILE A 41 -5.95 3.94 -4.08
N ALA A 42 -7.02 3.69 -3.35
CA ALA A 42 -8.36 3.79 -3.88
C ALA A 42 -9.30 4.53 -2.93
N THR A 43 -10.28 5.21 -3.49
CA THR A 43 -11.41 5.72 -2.70
C THR A 43 -12.38 4.58 -2.41
N PRO A 44 -13.05 4.58 -1.25
CA PRO A 44 -14.03 3.54 -0.88
C PRO A 44 -15.13 3.34 -1.93
N ASP A 45 -15.51 4.41 -2.63
CA ASP A 45 -16.54 4.39 -3.68
C ASP A 45 -16.14 3.49 -4.87
N GLN A 46 -14.84 3.37 -5.15
CA GLN A 46 -14.31 2.59 -6.26
C GLN A 46 -14.01 1.13 -5.87
N MET A 47 -14.11 0.80 -4.58
CA MET A 47 -13.81 -0.56 -4.09
C MET A 47 -14.71 -1.64 -4.69
N GLY A 48 -15.96 -1.29 -5.03
CA GLY A 48 -16.87 -2.21 -5.71
C GLY A 48 -16.33 -2.69 -7.07
N GLN A 49 -15.73 -1.79 -7.82
CA GLN A 49 -15.11 -2.09 -9.12
C GLN A 49 -13.77 -2.81 -8.96
N LEU A 50 -13.00 -2.43 -7.94
CA LEU A 50 -11.72 -3.05 -7.61
C LEU A 50 -11.87 -4.47 -7.04
N GLY A 51 -13.00 -4.77 -6.40
CA GLY A 51 -13.31 -6.13 -5.93
C GLY A 51 -13.24 -7.18 -7.03
N ALA A 52 -13.68 -6.83 -8.24
CA ALA A 52 -13.56 -7.69 -9.41
C ALA A 52 -12.10 -7.94 -9.85
N LEU A 53 -11.18 -7.03 -9.49
CA LEU A 53 -9.75 -7.13 -9.78
C LEU A 53 -8.97 -7.88 -8.68
N GLY A 54 -9.65 -8.26 -7.60
CA GLY A 54 -9.01 -8.97 -6.49
C GLY A 54 -8.31 -10.26 -6.90
N ARG A 55 -8.75 -10.90 -7.97
CA ARG A 55 -8.08 -12.09 -8.54
C ARG A 55 -6.73 -11.77 -9.16
N VAL A 56 -6.53 -10.54 -9.67
CA VAL A 56 -5.29 -10.08 -10.28
C VAL A 56 -4.39 -9.43 -9.24
N LEU A 57 -4.94 -8.57 -8.40
CA LEU A 57 -4.21 -7.79 -7.40
C LEU A 57 -3.87 -8.60 -6.13
N GLY A 58 -4.73 -9.56 -5.76
CA GLY A 58 -4.59 -10.35 -4.54
C GLY A 58 -3.29 -11.16 -4.46
N PRO A 59 -2.96 -11.98 -5.47
CA PRO A 59 -1.75 -12.79 -5.46
C PRO A 59 -0.46 -11.96 -5.41
N ARG A 60 -0.49 -10.72 -5.90
CA ARG A 60 0.65 -9.81 -5.92
C ARG A 60 0.74 -8.89 -4.70
N GLY A 61 -0.23 -8.97 -3.77
CA GLY A 61 -0.27 -8.12 -2.59
C GLY A 61 -0.60 -6.64 -2.88
N LEU A 62 -1.06 -6.32 -4.08
CA LEU A 62 -1.37 -4.95 -4.51
C LEU A 62 -2.83 -4.55 -4.24
N MET A 63 -3.62 -5.41 -3.60
CA MET A 63 -5.02 -5.11 -3.28
C MET A 63 -5.11 -4.03 -2.21
N PRO A 64 -5.84 -2.94 -2.45
CA PRO A 64 -6.04 -1.89 -1.45
C PRO A 64 -6.70 -2.44 -0.20
N ASN A 65 -6.21 -2.02 0.96
CA ASN A 65 -6.70 -2.47 2.25
C ASN A 65 -7.01 -1.27 3.15
N PRO A 66 -8.25 -1.15 3.69
CA PRO A 66 -8.59 -0.08 4.63
C PRO A 66 -7.70 -0.07 5.88
N LYS A 67 -7.28 -1.24 6.36
CA LYS A 67 -6.41 -1.37 7.54
C LYS A 67 -5.00 -0.82 7.30
N ALA A 68 -4.51 -0.89 6.07
CA ALA A 68 -3.22 -0.32 5.68
C ALA A 68 -3.31 1.19 5.35
N GLY A 69 -4.53 1.73 5.28
CA GLY A 69 -4.76 3.13 4.93
C GLY A 69 -4.64 3.41 3.42
N THR A 70 -4.62 2.38 2.59
CA THR A 70 -4.63 2.52 1.12
C THR A 70 -6.04 2.68 0.54
N VAL A 71 -7.07 2.50 1.37
CA VAL A 71 -8.47 2.85 1.05
C VAL A 71 -8.90 3.99 1.94
N THR A 72 -8.99 5.19 1.38
CA THR A 72 -9.34 6.41 2.11
C THR A 72 -9.93 7.47 1.20
N PHE A 73 -10.76 8.35 1.76
CA PHE A 73 -11.21 9.56 1.08
C PHE A 73 -10.12 10.64 1.02
N ASP A 74 -9.15 10.58 1.93
CA ASP A 74 -8.03 11.51 1.99
C ASP A 74 -6.85 10.99 1.14
N VAL A 75 -7.02 11.05 -0.18
CA VAL A 75 -6.03 10.58 -1.15
C VAL A 75 -4.72 11.37 -1.07
N THR A 76 -4.81 12.67 -0.77
CA THR A 76 -3.64 13.55 -0.66
C THR A 76 -2.69 13.08 0.44
N ARG A 77 -3.24 12.80 1.62
CA ARG A 77 -2.48 12.29 2.76
C ARG A 77 -1.89 10.92 2.45
N ALA A 78 -2.71 10.01 1.92
CA ALA A 78 -2.27 8.66 1.59
C ALA A 78 -1.11 8.65 0.58
N VAL A 79 -1.18 9.46 -0.48
CA VAL A 79 -0.10 9.59 -1.46
C VAL A 79 1.17 10.13 -0.82
N LYS A 80 1.08 11.15 0.02
CA LYS A 80 2.22 11.72 0.73
C LYS A 80 2.87 10.71 1.67
N GLU A 81 2.08 9.96 2.45
CA GLU A 81 2.58 8.93 3.36
C GLU A 81 3.31 7.81 2.60
N VAL A 82 2.73 7.32 1.50
CA VAL A 82 3.36 6.29 0.66
C VAL A 82 4.65 6.81 0.01
N LYS A 83 4.67 8.03 -0.48
CA LYS A 83 5.88 8.65 -1.05
C LYS A 83 6.95 8.94 0.00
N ALA A 84 6.55 9.21 1.24
CA ALA A 84 7.46 9.36 2.36
C ALA A 84 8.08 8.01 2.82
N GLY A 85 7.68 6.90 2.20
CA GLY A 85 8.25 5.58 2.47
C GLY A 85 7.40 4.71 3.40
N LYS A 86 6.12 5.06 3.62
CA LYS A 86 5.20 4.17 4.34
C LYS A 86 5.06 2.86 3.55
N ILE A 87 5.47 1.78 4.19
CA ILE A 87 5.34 0.43 3.65
C ILE A 87 4.17 -0.30 4.30
N GLU A 88 3.51 -1.13 3.53
CA GLU A 88 2.52 -2.07 4.04
C GLU A 88 3.21 -3.40 4.34
N PHE A 89 2.95 -3.96 5.51
CA PHE A 89 3.36 -5.32 5.82
C PHE A 89 2.14 -6.21 5.99
N ARG A 90 2.27 -7.45 5.60
CA ARG A 90 1.21 -8.44 5.68
C ARG A 90 1.76 -9.74 6.26
N VAL A 91 0.95 -10.33 7.14
CA VAL A 91 1.24 -11.67 7.67
C VAL A 91 0.66 -12.69 6.69
N ASP A 92 1.45 -13.67 6.31
CA ASP A 92 1.00 -14.79 5.50
C ASP A 92 0.24 -15.84 6.33
N LYS A 93 -0.23 -16.90 5.68
CA LYS A 93 -0.96 -17.98 6.36
C LYS A 93 -0.08 -18.79 7.30
N SER A 94 1.23 -18.71 7.14
CA SER A 94 2.22 -19.40 7.97
C SER A 94 2.74 -18.56 9.13
N GLY A 95 2.21 -17.34 9.31
CA GLY A 95 2.62 -16.43 10.38
C GLY A 95 3.86 -15.60 10.08
N ASN A 96 4.39 -15.67 8.84
CA ASN A 96 5.55 -14.88 8.45
C ASN A 96 5.15 -13.47 8.01
N VAL A 97 6.00 -12.51 8.31
CA VAL A 97 5.85 -11.11 7.90
C VAL A 97 6.89 -10.78 6.84
N HIS A 98 6.43 -10.29 5.70
CA HIS A 98 7.30 -9.88 4.61
C HIS A 98 7.14 -8.38 4.38
N ALA A 99 8.27 -7.66 4.39
CA ALA A 99 8.30 -6.24 4.06
C ALA A 99 9.67 -5.83 3.53
N ALA A 100 9.69 -4.88 2.62
CA ALA A 100 10.91 -4.27 2.15
C ALA A 100 11.28 -3.10 3.06
N ILE A 101 12.43 -3.14 3.72
CA ILE A 101 12.91 -2.08 4.61
C ILE A 101 13.76 -1.02 3.90
N GLY A 102 14.12 -1.26 2.65
CA GLY A 102 14.91 -0.32 1.86
C GLY A 102 15.43 -0.93 0.57
N LYS A 103 16.26 -0.17 -0.12
CA LYS A 103 16.95 -0.58 -1.35
C LYS A 103 18.42 -0.85 -1.04
N VAL A 104 19.08 -1.62 -1.89
CA VAL A 104 20.54 -1.91 -1.79
C VAL A 104 21.38 -0.63 -1.83
N SER A 105 20.86 0.45 -2.43
CA SER A 105 21.52 1.75 -2.49
C SER A 105 21.44 2.57 -1.18
N PHE A 106 20.68 2.11 -0.19
CA PHE A 106 20.57 2.80 1.10
C PHE A 106 21.83 2.57 1.94
N SER A 107 22.20 3.58 2.75
CA SER A 107 23.28 3.42 3.74
C SER A 107 22.87 2.41 4.82
N ALA A 108 23.87 1.79 5.44
CA ALA A 108 23.65 0.83 6.53
C ALA A 108 22.86 1.44 7.70
N GLU A 109 23.15 2.69 8.05
CA GLU A 109 22.46 3.43 9.11
C GLU A 109 20.97 3.65 8.79
N SER A 110 20.65 3.96 7.52
CA SER A 110 19.27 4.14 7.08
C SER A 110 18.49 2.82 7.13
N LEU A 111 19.12 1.72 6.75
CA LEU A 111 18.53 0.38 6.82
C LEU A 111 18.30 -0.06 8.27
N GLU A 112 19.22 0.21 9.18
CA GLU A 112 19.11 -0.10 10.61
C GLU A 112 17.96 0.69 11.24
N THR A 113 17.87 1.99 10.96
CA THR A 113 16.77 2.85 11.44
C THR A 113 15.42 2.36 10.92
N ASN A 114 15.32 2.02 9.65
CA ASN A 114 14.09 1.48 9.04
C ASN A 114 13.71 0.13 9.64
N PHE A 115 14.69 -0.74 9.87
CA PHE A 115 14.47 -2.05 10.47
C PHE A 115 13.94 -1.91 11.90
N THR A 116 14.56 -1.06 12.74
CA THR A 116 14.12 -0.81 14.10
C THR A 116 12.70 -0.26 14.14
N ALA A 117 12.41 0.73 13.31
CA ALA A 117 11.05 1.30 13.19
C ALA A 117 10.02 0.25 12.75
N PHE A 118 10.41 -0.64 11.86
CA PHE A 118 9.54 -1.73 11.38
C PHE A 118 9.24 -2.74 12.49
N ILE A 119 10.24 -3.16 13.24
CA ILE A 119 10.07 -4.08 14.38
C ILE A 119 9.16 -3.46 15.44
N ASP A 120 9.34 -2.18 15.76
CA ASP A 120 8.48 -1.47 16.72
C ASP A 120 7.01 -1.47 16.27
N GLN A 121 6.75 -1.28 14.99
CA GLN A 121 5.39 -1.34 14.44
C GLN A 121 4.79 -2.74 14.51
N ILE A 122 5.55 -3.79 14.26
CA ILE A 122 5.10 -5.18 14.40
C ILE A 122 4.75 -5.48 15.85
N VAL A 123 5.60 -5.08 16.78
CA VAL A 123 5.37 -5.30 18.22
C VAL A 123 4.09 -4.58 18.68
N ARG A 124 3.86 -3.36 18.23
CA ARG A 124 2.62 -2.60 18.51
C ARG A 124 1.38 -3.22 17.90
N ALA A 125 1.51 -3.78 16.71
CA ALA A 125 0.41 -4.42 15.98
C ALA A 125 0.10 -5.84 16.48
N LYS A 126 0.92 -6.39 17.37
CA LYS A 126 0.77 -7.74 17.92
C LYS A 126 -0.57 -7.87 18.67
N PRO A 127 -1.43 -8.85 18.33
CA PRO A 127 -2.65 -9.12 19.09
C PRO A 127 -2.31 -9.54 20.51
N ALA A 128 -3.13 -9.13 21.50
CA ALA A 128 -2.96 -9.49 22.89
C ALA A 128 -2.97 -11.01 23.14
N ALA A 129 -3.63 -11.77 22.25
CA ALA A 129 -3.69 -13.24 22.31
C ALA A 129 -2.49 -13.95 21.67
N ALA A 130 -1.56 -13.22 21.03
CA ALA A 130 -0.37 -13.83 20.43
C ALA A 130 0.66 -14.09 21.51
N LEU A 131 0.81 -15.36 21.92
CA LEU A 131 1.89 -15.82 22.76
C LEU A 131 3.22 -15.72 21.98
N CYS A 132 4.14 -14.87 22.45
CA CYS A 132 5.53 -14.94 22.06
C CYS A 132 6.15 -16.11 22.82
N GLN A 133 6.36 -17.22 22.16
CA GLN A 133 7.37 -18.17 22.62
C GLN A 133 8.73 -17.57 22.25
N ALA A 134 9.47 -17.21 23.28
CA ALA A 134 10.88 -16.79 23.16
C ALA A 134 11.73 -17.97 22.69
#